data_df86f4393fad67ab1f13ecab56febc32
#
_entry.id   df86f4393fad67ab1f13ecab56febc32
#
_cell.length_a   1.000
_cell.length_b   1.000
_cell.length_c   1.000
_cell.angle_alpha   90.00
_cell.angle_beta   90.00
_cell.angle_gamma   90.00
#
_symmetry.space_group_name_H-M   'P 1'
#
loop_
_entity.id
_entity.type
_entity.pdbx_description
1 polymer ?
#
loop_
_entity_poly.entity_id
_entity_poly.type
_entity_poly.pdbx_seq_one_letter_code
_entity_poly.pdbx_strand_id
1 'polypeptide(L)'
;MQRWTSQALALSAANWKRADLEFEGVEHDGASFVVHVFLNNPGADDATPRTAEQRYAGYLTVMAHGDCWGDVGHCDITEPVSPFDRRPPHPLIPFNATLEITAALRALPADTPEVTVTTLAFNKNGDEAGVLRFQQLTLLTYD
;
A
#
# COMPACT_ATOMS: atom_id res chain seq x y z
N MET A 1 14.49 -4.28 -1.94
CA MET A 1 13.25 -4.48 -1.13
C MET A 1 13.20 -3.43 -0.03
N GLN A 2 12.07 -2.74 0.08
CA GLN A 2 11.80 -1.83 1.21
C GLN A 2 10.91 -2.55 2.21
N ARG A 3 11.30 -2.60 3.48
CA ARG A 3 10.47 -3.09 4.59
C ARG A 3 10.04 -1.94 5.49
N TRP A 4 8.77 -1.93 5.84
CA TRP A 4 8.19 -1.01 6.82
C TRP A 4 7.26 -1.77 7.75
N THR A 5 7.20 -1.39 9.02
CA THR A 5 6.30 -2.01 10.00
C THR A 5 5.56 -0.90 10.75
N SER A 6 4.25 -1.04 10.87
CA SER A 6 3.39 -0.10 11.58
C SER A 6 3.62 -0.13 13.09
N GLN A 7 3.12 0.91 13.76
CA GLN A 7 2.74 0.79 15.16
C GLN A 7 1.57 -0.20 15.28
N ALA A 8 1.29 -0.64 16.51
CA ALA A 8 0.14 -1.49 16.77
C ALA A 8 -1.16 -0.74 16.43
N LEU A 9 -2.02 -1.37 15.63
CA LEU A 9 -3.34 -0.89 15.28
C LEU A 9 -4.36 -1.61 16.16
N ALA A 10 -5.19 -0.88 16.88
CA ALA A 10 -6.21 -1.46 17.73
C ALA A 10 -7.25 -2.20 16.90
N LEU A 11 -7.55 -3.43 17.30
CA LEU A 11 -8.63 -4.21 16.72
C LEU A 11 -9.85 -4.12 17.66
N SER A 12 -10.93 -3.51 17.20
CA SER A 12 -12.16 -3.52 17.99
C SER A 12 -12.73 -4.94 18.01
N ALA A 13 -12.88 -5.50 19.21
CA ALA A 13 -13.51 -6.78 19.42
C ALA A 13 -15.01 -6.66 19.12
N ALA A 14 -15.42 -6.87 17.90
CA ALA A 14 -16.82 -6.86 17.50
C ALA A 14 -17.07 -7.83 16.36
N ASN A 15 -18.33 -8.09 16.09
CA ASN A 15 -18.82 -9.04 15.08
C ASN A 15 -18.66 -8.50 13.65
N TRP A 16 -17.48 -7.97 13.29
CA TRP A 16 -17.24 -7.45 11.96
C TRP A 16 -17.26 -8.59 10.91
N LYS A 17 -17.79 -8.28 9.75
CA LYS A 17 -17.91 -9.21 8.61
C LYS A 17 -16.76 -9.07 7.63
N ARG A 18 -16.20 -7.86 7.52
CA ARG A 18 -15.10 -7.52 6.64
C ARG A 18 -14.06 -6.67 7.35
N ALA A 19 -12.81 -6.83 6.98
CA ALA A 19 -11.70 -6.00 7.44
C ALA A 19 -10.81 -5.62 6.25
N ASP A 20 -10.47 -4.34 6.18
CA ASP A 20 -9.63 -3.75 5.14
C ASP A 20 -8.47 -2.98 5.78
N LEU A 21 -7.31 -3.01 5.11
CA LEU A 21 -6.23 -2.06 5.33
C LEU A 21 -6.33 -0.98 4.26
N GLU A 22 -6.44 0.26 4.66
CA GLU A 22 -6.39 1.42 3.76
C GLU A 22 -5.07 2.15 3.91
N PHE A 23 -4.33 2.24 2.80
CA PHE A 23 -3.14 3.05 2.65
C PHE A 23 -3.56 4.37 2.02
N GLU A 24 -3.56 5.44 2.80
CA GLU A 24 -3.99 6.76 2.37
C GLU A 24 -2.82 7.55 1.79
N GLY A 25 -3.06 8.25 0.70
CA GLY A 25 -2.08 9.12 0.07
C GLY A 25 -0.87 8.36 -0.50
N VAL A 26 -1.10 7.22 -1.16
CA VAL A 26 -0.04 6.45 -1.83
C VAL A 26 0.49 7.24 -3.02
N GLU A 27 1.79 7.51 -3.01
CA GLU A 27 2.49 8.17 -4.11
C GLU A 27 2.82 7.17 -5.21
N HIS A 28 2.75 7.62 -6.46
CA HIS A 28 2.98 6.79 -7.65
C HIS A 28 3.79 7.51 -8.74
N ASP A 29 4.60 8.47 -8.35
CA ASP A 29 5.51 9.23 -9.23
C ASP A 29 6.81 8.51 -9.56
N GLY A 30 7.06 7.34 -8.97
CA GLY A 30 8.23 6.50 -9.19
C GLY A 30 7.96 5.29 -10.11
N ALA A 31 8.79 4.26 -9.99
CA ALA A 31 8.61 2.99 -10.70
C ALA A 31 7.41 2.21 -10.14
N SER A 32 6.70 1.47 -11.00
CA SER A 32 5.64 0.55 -10.56
C SER A 32 6.18 -0.50 -9.59
N PHE A 33 5.39 -0.86 -8.60
CA PHE A 33 5.82 -1.75 -7.52
C PHE A 33 4.69 -2.66 -7.00
N VAL A 34 5.11 -3.71 -6.29
CA VAL A 34 4.23 -4.62 -5.56
C VAL A 34 4.54 -4.50 -4.08
N VAL A 35 3.51 -4.51 -3.25
CA VAL A 35 3.61 -4.49 -1.79
C VAL A 35 3.02 -5.77 -1.25
N HIS A 36 3.82 -6.64 -0.64
CA HIS A 36 3.35 -7.78 0.13
C HIS A 36 3.09 -7.35 1.57
N VAL A 37 2.00 -7.85 2.15
CA VAL A 37 1.53 -7.46 3.48
C VAL A 37 1.47 -8.67 4.39
N PHE A 38 2.00 -8.52 5.61
CA PHE A 38 1.97 -9.51 6.68
C PHE A 38 1.38 -8.89 7.95
N LEU A 39 0.62 -9.67 8.72
CA LEU A 39 0.07 -9.27 10.01
C LEU A 39 0.88 -9.90 11.15
N ASN A 40 1.23 -9.11 12.17
CA ASN A 40 1.97 -9.59 13.34
C ASN A 40 3.23 -10.41 13.00
N ASN A 41 3.92 -10.04 11.92
CA ASN A 41 5.18 -10.65 11.51
C ASN A 41 6.22 -9.55 11.17
N PRO A 42 6.76 -8.86 12.18
CA PRO A 42 7.72 -7.75 11.96
C PRO A 42 9.06 -8.23 11.39
N GLY A 43 9.35 -9.54 11.48
CA GLY A 43 10.55 -10.16 10.92
C GLY A 43 10.43 -10.60 9.47
N ALA A 44 9.26 -10.42 8.84
CA ALA A 44 9.08 -10.81 7.44
C ALA A 44 10.09 -10.15 6.50
N ASP A 45 10.59 -10.93 5.54
CA ASP A 45 11.58 -10.52 4.55
C ASP A 45 11.25 -11.13 3.17
N ASP A 46 12.15 -10.96 2.20
CA ASP A 46 11.98 -11.48 0.84
C ASP A 46 11.95 -13.01 0.75
N ALA A 47 12.62 -13.71 1.70
CA ALA A 47 12.62 -15.16 1.79
C ALA A 47 11.40 -15.71 2.54
N THR A 48 10.63 -14.85 3.23
CA THR A 48 9.46 -15.28 4.00
C THR A 48 8.37 -15.81 3.07
N PRO A 49 7.92 -17.07 3.24
CA PRO A 49 6.85 -17.63 2.43
C PRO A 49 5.56 -16.82 2.54
N ARG A 50 4.86 -16.67 1.41
CA ARG A 50 3.60 -15.92 1.32
C ARG A 50 2.42 -16.84 1.64
N THR A 51 2.40 -17.35 2.85
CA THR A 51 1.41 -18.33 3.33
C THR A 51 0.73 -17.85 4.62
N ALA A 52 -0.41 -18.45 4.95
CA ALA A 52 -1.17 -18.12 6.15
C ALA A 52 -0.37 -18.39 7.44
N GLU A 53 0.49 -19.43 7.46
CA GLU A 53 1.35 -19.77 8.59
C GLU A 53 2.36 -18.67 8.90
N GLN A 54 2.79 -17.93 7.86
CA GLN A 54 3.66 -16.77 7.96
C GLN A 54 2.90 -15.46 8.14
N ARG A 55 1.58 -15.54 8.37
CA ARG A 55 0.71 -14.37 8.58
C ARG A 55 0.61 -13.45 7.34
N TYR A 56 0.75 -14.05 6.15
CA TYR A 56 0.59 -13.31 4.90
C TYR A 56 -0.87 -12.89 4.71
N ALA A 57 -1.10 -11.61 4.47
CA ALA A 57 -2.44 -11.03 4.32
C ALA A 57 -2.84 -10.75 2.86
N GLY A 58 -1.86 -10.68 1.96
CA GLY A 58 -2.12 -10.38 0.56
C GLY A 58 -1.10 -9.41 -0.03
N TYR A 59 -1.44 -8.82 -1.16
CA TYR A 59 -0.57 -7.86 -1.84
C TYR A 59 -1.37 -6.76 -2.55
N LEU A 60 -0.71 -5.64 -2.75
CA LEU A 60 -1.15 -4.52 -3.59
C LEU A 60 -0.19 -4.36 -4.75
N THR A 61 -0.71 -3.99 -5.92
CA THR A 61 0.09 -3.57 -7.07
C THR A 61 -0.18 -2.11 -7.35
N VAL A 62 0.87 -1.31 -7.41
CA VAL A 62 0.81 0.10 -7.77
C VAL A 62 1.44 0.29 -9.14
N MET A 63 0.60 0.68 -10.10
CA MET A 63 1.09 1.17 -11.39
C MET A 63 1.51 2.62 -11.20
N ALA A 64 2.78 2.86 -11.35
CA ALA A 64 3.37 4.18 -11.17
C ALA A 64 3.93 4.74 -12.47
N HIS A 65 4.10 6.05 -12.53
CA HIS A 65 4.54 6.80 -13.70
C HIS A 65 5.99 7.26 -13.53
N GLY A 66 6.92 6.31 -13.35
CA GLY A 66 8.31 6.54 -13.02
C GLY A 66 9.13 7.33 -14.03
N ASP A 67 8.64 7.44 -15.24
CA ASP A 67 9.16 8.34 -16.26
C ASP A 67 7.97 8.93 -16.98
N CYS A 68 7.58 10.11 -16.61
CA CYS A 68 6.57 10.84 -17.36
C CYS A 68 7.14 11.21 -18.73
N TRP A 69 6.82 10.40 -19.72
CA TRP A 69 7.16 10.65 -21.10
C TRP A 69 6.16 11.65 -21.70
N GLY A 70 6.51 12.90 -21.70
CA GLY A 70 5.69 13.97 -22.24
C GLY A 70 6.43 15.29 -22.20
N ASP A 71 5.79 16.32 -22.72
CA ASP A 71 6.31 17.68 -22.59
C ASP A 71 6.36 18.09 -21.13
N VAL A 72 7.19 19.06 -20.81
CA VAL A 72 7.29 19.67 -19.48
C VAL A 72 5.89 20.08 -19.01
N GLY A 73 5.52 19.64 -17.79
CA GLY A 73 4.22 19.94 -17.19
C GLY A 73 3.13 18.88 -17.45
N HIS A 74 3.39 17.82 -18.23
CA HIS A 74 2.36 16.80 -18.50
C HIS A 74 1.92 16.02 -17.26
N CYS A 75 2.85 15.68 -16.38
CA CYS A 75 2.59 14.99 -15.12
C CYS A 75 2.64 15.90 -13.90
N ASP A 76 3.02 17.15 -14.09
CA ASP A 76 3.04 18.13 -13.00
C ASP A 76 1.65 18.75 -12.82
N ILE A 77 1.27 19.00 -11.58
CA ILE A 77 0.10 19.80 -11.25
C ILE A 77 0.49 21.27 -11.41
N THR A 78 0.73 21.72 -12.64
CA THR A 78 1.05 23.10 -12.91
C THR A 78 -0.16 23.81 -13.49
N GLU A 79 -0.51 24.94 -12.91
CA GLU A 79 -1.45 25.90 -13.49
C GLU A 79 -0.70 27.18 -13.90
N PRO A 80 -1.08 27.79 -15.00
CA PRO A 80 -2.12 27.42 -15.96
C PRO A 80 -1.61 26.50 -17.09
N VAL A 81 -2.43 25.53 -17.45
CA VAL A 81 -2.23 24.74 -18.67
C VAL A 81 -2.34 25.67 -19.89
N SER A 82 -1.46 25.49 -20.87
CA SER A 82 -1.55 26.26 -22.13
C SER A 82 -2.95 26.13 -22.75
N PRO A 83 -3.59 27.24 -23.16
CA PRO A 83 -4.93 27.18 -23.77
C PRO A 83 -4.95 26.42 -25.10
N PHE A 84 -3.78 26.09 -25.66
CA PHE A 84 -3.64 25.30 -26.88
C PHE A 84 -3.35 23.81 -26.59
N ASP A 85 -3.04 23.44 -25.33
CA ASP A 85 -2.85 22.04 -24.96
C ASP A 85 -4.22 21.36 -24.84
N ARG A 86 -4.48 20.40 -25.73
CA ARG A 86 -5.72 19.61 -25.76
C ARG A 86 -5.58 18.25 -25.08
N ARG A 87 -4.41 17.94 -24.56
CA ARG A 87 -4.19 16.67 -23.84
C ARG A 87 -4.93 16.75 -22.49
N PRO A 88 -5.62 15.68 -22.09
CA PRO A 88 -6.16 15.62 -20.74
C PRO A 88 -5.01 15.78 -19.73
N PRO A 89 -5.11 16.64 -18.73
CA PRO A 89 -4.12 16.70 -17.67
C PRO A 89 -4.04 15.33 -16.97
N HIS A 90 -2.83 14.90 -16.65
CA HIS A 90 -2.57 13.65 -15.95
C HIS A 90 -1.78 13.92 -14.65
N PRO A 91 -2.38 14.64 -13.68
CA PRO A 91 -1.69 14.95 -12.44
C PRO A 91 -1.43 13.68 -11.65
N LEU A 92 -0.21 13.52 -11.13
CA LEU A 92 0.17 12.42 -10.24
C LEU A 92 -0.30 12.73 -8.80
N ILE A 93 -1.60 12.72 -8.60
CA ILE A 93 -2.19 12.95 -7.28
C ILE A 93 -2.10 11.66 -6.47
N PRO A 94 -1.60 11.69 -5.21
CA PRO A 94 -1.64 10.54 -4.33
C PRO A 94 -3.04 9.94 -4.21
N PHE A 95 -3.16 8.63 -4.17
CA PHE A 95 -4.43 7.92 -4.13
C PHE A 95 -4.52 6.99 -2.91
N ASN A 96 -5.73 6.55 -2.56
CA ASN A 96 -5.93 5.56 -1.51
C ASN A 96 -5.96 4.16 -2.11
N ALA A 97 -5.19 3.25 -1.50
CA ALA A 97 -5.15 1.84 -1.87
C ALA A 97 -5.71 0.99 -0.74
N THR A 98 -6.63 0.09 -1.07
CA THR A 98 -7.30 -0.78 -0.09
C THR A 98 -6.94 -2.23 -0.33
N LEU A 99 -6.60 -2.94 0.74
CA LEU A 99 -6.39 -4.38 0.75
C LEU A 99 -7.39 -5.04 1.71
N GLU A 100 -8.26 -5.91 1.20
CA GLU A 100 -9.10 -6.74 2.04
C GLU A 100 -8.25 -7.79 2.77
N ILE A 101 -8.34 -7.82 4.10
CA ILE A 101 -7.57 -8.72 4.96
C ILE A 101 -8.45 -9.60 5.86
N THR A 102 -9.74 -9.68 5.58
CA THR A 102 -10.74 -10.39 6.40
C THR A 102 -10.28 -11.80 6.80
N ALA A 103 -9.85 -12.60 5.82
CA ALA A 103 -9.43 -13.98 6.07
C ALA A 103 -8.15 -14.05 6.90
N ALA A 104 -7.17 -13.20 6.60
CA ALA A 104 -5.90 -13.17 7.32
C ALA A 104 -6.08 -12.70 8.77
N LEU A 105 -6.94 -11.70 8.98
CA LEU A 105 -7.24 -11.18 10.32
C LEU A 105 -7.98 -12.21 11.18
N ARG A 106 -8.93 -12.98 10.60
CA ARG A 106 -9.64 -14.07 11.27
C ARG A 106 -8.74 -15.27 11.61
N ALA A 107 -7.64 -15.44 10.92
CA ALA A 107 -6.65 -16.48 11.21
C ALA A 107 -5.73 -16.12 12.39
N LEU A 108 -5.79 -14.91 12.91
CA LEU A 108 -5.11 -14.53 14.15
C LEU A 108 -5.84 -15.17 15.37
N PRO A 109 -5.16 -15.32 16.52
CA PRO A 109 -5.82 -15.72 17.76
C PRO A 109 -7.02 -14.81 18.08
N ALA A 110 -8.13 -15.39 18.55
CA ALA A 110 -9.39 -14.65 18.74
C ALA A 110 -9.31 -13.52 19.78
N ASP A 111 -8.34 -13.57 20.66
CA ASP A 111 -8.07 -12.60 21.72
C ASP A 111 -6.99 -11.55 21.32
N THR A 112 -6.63 -11.47 20.04
CA THR A 112 -5.64 -10.52 19.55
C THR A 112 -6.20 -9.09 19.66
N PRO A 113 -5.69 -8.24 20.58
CA PRO A 113 -6.25 -6.90 20.79
C PRO A 113 -5.72 -5.87 19.79
N GLU A 114 -4.55 -6.15 19.23
CA GLU A 114 -3.80 -5.22 18.36
C GLU A 114 -3.10 -5.99 17.23
N VAL A 115 -2.96 -5.31 16.11
CA VAL A 115 -2.31 -5.87 14.92
C VAL A 115 -1.20 -4.94 14.44
N THR A 116 -0.01 -5.48 14.22
CA THR A 116 1.03 -4.79 13.46
C THR A 116 0.99 -5.22 12.00
N VAL A 117 1.26 -4.28 11.11
CA VAL A 117 1.31 -4.52 9.66
C VAL A 117 2.74 -4.36 9.19
N THR A 118 3.29 -5.41 8.58
CA THR A 118 4.60 -5.34 7.92
C THR A 118 4.39 -5.37 6.42
N THR A 119 4.97 -4.39 5.73
CA THR A 119 4.96 -4.30 4.27
C THR A 119 6.34 -4.57 3.70
N LEU A 120 6.38 -5.32 2.61
CA LEU A 120 7.57 -5.56 1.80
C LEU A 120 7.28 -5.04 0.39
N ALA A 121 7.89 -3.93 0.02
CA ALA A 121 7.69 -3.31 -1.29
C ALA A 121 8.85 -3.63 -2.22
N PHE A 122 8.52 -3.99 -3.47
CA PHE A 122 9.45 -4.36 -4.53
C PHE A 122 9.07 -3.65 -5.82
N ASN A 123 10.03 -3.01 -6.46
CA ASN A 123 9.90 -2.62 -7.85
C ASN A 123 10.40 -3.75 -8.77
N LYS A 124 10.16 -3.64 -10.06
CA LYS A 124 10.58 -4.66 -11.03
C LYS A 124 12.10 -4.86 -11.13
N ASN A 125 12.88 -3.90 -10.67
CA ASN A 125 14.34 -3.93 -10.70
C ASN A 125 14.93 -4.45 -9.38
N GLY A 126 14.09 -4.65 -8.33
CA GLY A 126 14.55 -5.04 -7.00
C GLY A 126 15.19 -3.90 -6.21
N ASP A 127 15.12 -2.66 -6.68
CA ASP A 127 15.72 -1.50 -6.00
C ASP A 127 15.05 -1.21 -4.66
N GLU A 128 15.83 -0.71 -3.71
CA GLU A 128 15.48 -0.77 -2.30
C GLU A 128 14.85 0.50 -1.73
N ALA A 129 15.06 1.65 -2.32
CA ALA A 129 14.77 2.89 -1.63
C ALA A 129 13.45 3.54 -2.05
N GLY A 130 12.61 3.84 -1.06
CA GLY A 130 11.50 4.78 -1.22
C GLY A 130 10.38 4.35 -2.17
N VAL A 131 10.20 3.04 -2.35
CA VAL A 131 9.23 2.49 -3.30
C VAL A 131 7.80 2.75 -2.84
N LEU A 132 7.49 2.39 -1.59
CA LEU A 132 6.18 2.63 -0.98
C LEU A 132 6.25 3.88 -0.11
N ARG A 133 5.54 4.93 -0.52
CA ARG A 133 5.33 6.15 0.25
C ARG A 133 3.84 6.38 0.37
N PHE A 134 3.38 6.63 1.58
CA PHE A 134 1.97 6.91 1.90
C PHE A 134 1.90 7.78 3.16
N GLN A 135 0.75 8.41 3.39
CA GLN A 135 0.55 9.33 4.50
C GLN A 135 0.11 8.62 5.77
N GLN A 136 -0.84 7.69 5.64
CA GLN A 136 -1.45 7.01 6.78
C GLN A 136 -1.84 5.58 6.41
N LEU A 137 -1.80 4.68 7.42
CA LEU A 137 -2.36 3.33 7.35
C LEU A 137 -3.50 3.22 8.37
N THR A 138 -4.66 2.79 7.90
CA THR A 138 -5.85 2.61 8.73
C THR A 138 -6.37 1.19 8.61
N LEU A 139 -6.72 0.57 9.74
CA LEU A 139 -7.46 -0.69 9.79
C LEU A 139 -8.96 -0.38 9.92
N LEU A 140 -9.73 -0.76 8.93
CA LEU A 140 -11.17 -0.56 8.87
C LEU A 140 -11.88 -1.90 9.07
N THR A 141 -12.93 -1.92 9.88
CA THR A 141 -13.80 -3.08 10.07
C THR A 141 -15.24 -2.69 9.81
N TYR A 142 -15.97 -3.59 9.15
CA TYR A 142 -17.37 -3.38 8.74
C TYR A 142 -18.26 -4.49 9.30
N ASP A 143 -19.46 -4.12 9.76
CA ASP A 143 -20.51 -5.00 10.28
C ASP A 143 -21.25 -5.77 9.19
#